data_835d3a19bd033950fbb558713da715aa
#
_entry.id   835d3a19bd033950fbb558713da715aa
#
_cell.length_a   1.000
_cell.length_b   1.000
_cell.length_c   1.000
_cell.angle_alpha   90.00
_cell.angle_beta   90.00
_cell.angle_gamma   90.00
#
_symmetry.space_group_name_H-M   'P 1'
#
loop_
_entity.id
_entity.type
_entity.pdbx_description
1 polymer ?
#
loop_
_entity_poly.entity_id
_entity_poly.type
_entity_poly.pdbx_seq_one_letter_code
_entity_poly.pdbx_strand_id
1 'polypeptide(L)'
;MGRRIFEDVNGEFGGKAEIVFSTSAAIFYQLIDPTNLYVVGGRATGKTTNIIADRALRIVKALPGAYFAFVGDTYANLLSNTVPSMIKGWNDLGLEEGKDYVTNQEPPKHFKKPYKKPLSYKHTISMQNGSFFKLVSMDVVSSAAGDSYQHVFGDEVKYLNKQKLDKLLPANRGERLTYGGSPYYLGKTFTTDMPNLLAINEYDWILDQEENMDPERIELILRTSLIVNDIKIEMVKAHLNHDINEFIKQKRSLYRWNQRLLKVRYDSTLFHTVSSFTNIDNLELRWFEAQLESLGEEVFKSSILSMKQEIAQGEKFYPKLADHHFYDEGKIIDFFDNYNFGETVDITSRALRYIEHNKKLEAGFDIGLMMSLIIGQPQGKYQRILKNIYTLPPNNETDLAYKFCKFFQHHQYKVLDLYYDRSGNSWKQIGRDFATSFKNAVEAMEIDGVKQNWRVNLMSEGQGTIAQSTEFMVANHIFGETNPRLPKILIDSEQCMQLKSSLQLTQQILKTDKDGNKTLHKNKSSEKLPISRLPMFSTNMSDAFKYYICRKQYIRLCKETVGSNNPYSPKMH
;
A
#
# COMPACT_ATOMS: atom_id res chain seq x y z
N MET A 1 6.55 -18.05 -15.16
CA MET A 1 5.97 -18.91 -16.21
C MET A 1 6.98 -19.06 -17.33
N GLY A 2 7.35 -20.27 -17.71
CA GLY A 2 8.20 -20.52 -18.87
C GLY A 2 7.37 -21.10 -20.01
N ARG A 3 7.43 -20.52 -21.19
CA ARG A 3 6.97 -21.20 -22.42
C ARG A 3 8.02 -22.20 -22.83
N ARG A 4 7.67 -23.49 -22.94
CA ARG A 4 8.51 -24.48 -23.60
C ARG A 4 7.75 -24.98 -24.81
N ILE A 5 8.35 -24.81 -25.98
CA ILE A 5 7.85 -25.42 -27.21
C ILE A 5 8.51 -26.80 -27.28
N PHE A 6 7.71 -27.86 -27.23
CA PHE A 6 8.17 -29.22 -27.46
C PHE A 6 7.83 -29.61 -28.89
N GLU A 7 8.77 -30.21 -29.57
CA GLU A 7 8.43 -31.00 -30.77
C GLU A 7 7.69 -32.22 -30.28
N ASP A 8 6.54 -32.48 -30.87
CA ASP A 8 5.73 -33.65 -30.57
C ASP A 8 6.44 -34.90 -31.12
N VAL A 9 7.34 -35.47 -30.31
CA VAL A 9 8.19 -36.62 -30.69
C VAL A 9 7.34 -37.86 -30.98
N ASN A 10 6.11 -37.94 -30.47
CA ASN A 10 5.22 -39.09 -30.60
C ASN A 10 4.06 -38.85 -31.58
N GLY A 11 3.94 -37.67 -32.17
CA GLY A 11 2.83 -37.33 -33.08
C GLY A 11 1.45 -37.22 -32.41
N GLU A 12 1.41 -37.20 -31.07
CA GLU A 12 0.16 -37.16 -30.30
C GLU A 12 -0.62 -35.86 -30.47
N PHE A 13 0.04 -34.76 -30.80
CA PHE A 13 -0.55 -33.42 -30.92
C PHE A 13 -0.47 -32.83 -32.35
N GLY A 14 -0.06 -33.59 -33.33
CA GLY A 14 -0.07 -33.19 -34.74
C GLY A 14 0.81 -32.01 -35.10
N GLY A 15 1.89 -31.74 -34.32
CA GLY A 15 2.78 -30.61 -34.56
C GLY A 15 3.42 -30.04 -33.29
N LYS A 16 3.63 -28.73 -33.25
CA LYS A 16 4.23 -28.04 -32.10
C LYS A 16 3.19 -27.79 -31.00
N ALA A 17 3.29 -28.48 -29.87
CA ALA A 17 2.51 -28.20 -28.68
C ALA A 17 3.23 -27.15 -27.84
N GLU A 18 2.48 -26.13 -27.39
CA GLU A 18 2.96 -25.14 -26.46
C GLU A 18 2.52 -25.49 -25.05
N ILE A 19 3.48 -25.79 -24.18
CA ILE A 19 3.21 -26.07 -22.76
C ILE A 19 3.51 -24.81 -21.93
N VAL A 20 2.50 -24.33 -21.23
CA VAL A 20 2.61 -23.22 -20.29
C VAL A 20 2.55 -23.77 -18.88
N PHE A 21 3.64 -23.62 -18.12
CA PHE A 21 3.68 -24.00 -16.72
C PHE A 21 3.01 -22.92 -15.87
N SER A 22 2.20 -23.36 -14.91
CA SER A 22 1.50 -22.49 -13.97
C SER A 22 1.48 -23.12 -12.58
N THR A 23 1.34 -22.32 -11.54
CA THR A 23 1.16 -22.85 -10.18
C THR A 23 -0.19 -23.55 -10.05
N SER A 24 -0.29 -24.52 -9.13
CA SER A 24 -1.57 -25.21 -8.86
C SER A 24 -2.70 -24.24 -8.49
N ALA A 25 -2.38 -23.19 -7.72
CA ALA A 25 -3.33 -22.14 -7.40
C ALA A 25 -3.82 -21.37 -8.65
N ALA A 26 -2.91 -21.00 -9.56
CA ALA A 26 -3.31 -20.31 -10.78
C ALA A 26 -4.17 -21.17 -11.70
N ILE A 27 -3.86 -22.48 -11.80
CA ILE A 27 -4.70 -23.45 -12.55
C ILE A 27 -6.10 -23.54 -11.92
N PHE A 28 -6.19 -23.60 -10.60
CA PHE A 28 -7.46 -23.60 -9.90
C PHE A 28 -8.29 -22.34 -10.22
N TYR A 29 -7.66 -21.15 -10.18
CA TYR A 29 -8.35 -19.90 -10.54
C TYR A 29 -8.77 -19.82 -12.00
N GLN A 30 -8.04 -20.46 -12.91
CA GLN A 30 -8.45 -20.58 -14.32
C GLN A 30 -9.67 -21.48 -14.49
N LEU A 31 -9.77 -22.56 -13.72
CA LEU A 31 -10.91 -23.47 -13.77
C LEU A 31 -12.18 -22.82 -13.21
N ILE A 32 -12.09 -22.16 -12.05
CA ILE A 32 -13.24 -21.47 -11.45
C ILE A 32 -13.61 -20.24 -12.27
N ASP A 33 -12.66 -19.34 -12.48
CA ASP A 33 -12.77 -18.11 -13.26
C ASP A 33 -14.05 -17.29 -12.95
N PRO A 34 -14.25 -16.88 -11.69
CA PRO A 34 -15.48 -16.27 -11.20
C PRO A 34 -15.68 -14.83 -11.68
N THR A 35 -16.84 -14.23 -11.44
CA THR A 35 -17.03 -12.77 -11.63
C THR A 35 -16.10 -11.98 -10.72
N ASN A 36 -16.13 -12.28 -9.40
CA ASN A 36 -15.29 -11.64 -8.41
C ASN A 36 -14.25 -12.63 -7.88
N LEU A 37 -12.98 -12.25 -7.94
CA LEU A 37 -11.86 -13.04 -7.43
C LEU A 37 -11.12 -12.24 -6.36
N TYR A 38 -11.04 -12.79 -5.17
CA TYR A 38 -10.28 -12.26 -4.04
C TYR A 38 -9.27 -13.31 -3.57
N VAL A 39 -7.98 -12.97 -3.64
CA VAL A 39 -6.90 -13.90 -3.27
C VAL A 39 -6.02 -13.28 -2.19
N VAL A 40 -5.95 -13.93 -1.04
CA VAL A 40 -4.98 -13.65 0.00
C VAL A 40 -3.85 -14.68 -0.12
N GLY A 41 -2.76 -14.30 -0.74
CA GLY A 41 -1.66 -15.21 -1.08
C GLY A 41 -0.34 -14.78 -0.47
N GLY A 42 0.42 -15.75 0.06
CA GLY A 42 1.76 -15.50 0.60
C GLY A 42 2.70 -14.86 -0.43
N ARG A 43 3.82 -14.33 0.03
CA ARG A 43 4.85 -13.76 -0.84
C ARG A 43 5.35 -14.79 -1.84
N ALA A 44 5.67 -14.37 -3.04
CA ALA A 44 6.15 -15.23 -4.13
C ALA A 44 5.16 -16.32 -4.60
N THR A 45 3.86 -16.23 -4.31
CA THR A 45 2.83 -17.08 -4.93
C THR A 45 2.58 -16.77 -6.40
N GLY A 46 3.16 -15.69 -6.93
CA GLY A 46 2.95 -15.25 -8.32
C GLY A 46 1.64 -14.49 -8.52
N LYS A 47 1.12 -13.80 -7.49
CA LYS A 47 -0.15 -13.04 -7.56
C LYS A 47 -0.23 -12.13 -8.78
N THR A 48 0.74 -11.26 -8.97
CA THR A 48 0.75 -10.28 -10.07
C THR A 48 1.09 -10.92 -11.41
N THR A 49 2.19 -11.69 -11.47
CA THR A 49 2.75 -12.24 -12.73
C THR A 49 1.95 -13.41 -13.28
N ASN A 50 1.34 -14.22 -12.43
CA ASN A 50 0.65 -15.45 -12.85
C ASN A 50 -0.88 -15.34 -12.71
N ILE A 51 -1.38 -14.79 -11.60
CA ILE A 51 -2.82 -14.76 -11.34
C ILE A 51 -3.46 -13.56 -12.04
N ILE A 52 -3.02 -12.32 -11.72
CA ILE A 52 -3.60 -11.11 -12.30
C ILE A 52 -3.31 -11.04 -13.80
N ALA A 53 -2.07 -11.27 -14.23
CA ALA A 53 -1.68 -11.13 -15.64
C ALA A 53 -2.48 -12.05 -16.56
N ASP A 54 -2.59 -13.33 -16.21
CA ASP A 54 -3.38 -14.31 -16.99
C ASP A 54 -4.88 -13.98 -16.97
N ARG A 55 -5.43 -13.69 -15.78
CA ARG A 55 -6.85 -13.36 -15.66
C ARG A 55 -7.21 -12.07 -16.40
N ALA A 56 -6.35 -11.04 -16.34
CA ALA A 56 -6.54 -9.80 -17.09
C ALA A 56 -6.65 -10.07 -18.60
N LEU A 57 -5.81 -10.94 -19.16
CA LEU A 57 -5.88 -11.32 -20.58
C LEU A 57 -7.18 -12.04 -20.93
N ARG A 58 -7.66 -12.93 -20.05
CA ARG A 58 -8.94 -13.61 -20.28
C ARG A 58 -10.10 -12.63 -20.28
N ILE A 59 -10.10 -11.67 -19.36
CA ILE A 59 -11.12 -10.61 -19.27
C ILE A 59 -11.02 -9.67 -20.47
N VAL A 60 -9.81 -9.26 -20.89
CA VAL A 60 -9.59 -8.46 -22.10
C VAL A 60 -10.16 -9.16 -23.33
N LYS A 61 -9.93 -10.47 -23.48
CA LYS A 61 -10.49 -11.25 -24.60
C LYS A 61 -12.01 -11.35 -24.57
N ALA A 62 -12.60 -11.44 -23.37
CA ALA A 62 -14.05 -11.55 -23.17
C ALA A 62 -14.79 -10.21 -23.29
N LEU A 63 -14.11 -9.08 -23.07
CA LEU A 63 -14.67 -7.73 -23.07
C LEU A 63 -13.87 -6.82 -24.04
N PRO A 64 -13.92 -7.07 -25.36
CA PRO A 64 -13.15 -6.28 -26.33
C PRO A 64 -13.65 -4.83 -26.35
N GLY A 65 -12.72 -3.88 -26.35
CA GLY A 65 -13.01 -2.45 -26.34
C GLY A 65 -13.42 -1.88 -24.97
N ALA A 66 -13.42 -2.70 -23.91
CA ALA A 66 -13.83 -2.31 -22.57
C ALA A 66 -12.77 -1.44 -21.84
N TYR A 67 -13.23 -0.75 -20.82
CA TYR A 67 -12.44 0.13 -19.96
C TYR A 67 -12.30 -0.48 -18.57
N PHE A 68 -11.08 -0.71 -18.13
CA PHE A 68 -10.75 -1.31 -16.85
C PHE A 68 -10.05 -0.33 -15.92
N ALA A 69 -10.35 -0.36 -14.63
CA ALA A 69 -9.56 0.30 -13.61
C ALA A 69 -8.51 -0.68 -13.06
N PHE A 70 -7.26 -0.24 -12.97
CA PHE A 70 -6.24 -0.92 -12.19
C PHE A 70 -5.90 -0.04 -10.98
N VAL A 71 -6.33 -0.47 -9.79
CA VAL A 71 -6.23 0.33 -8.57
C VAL A 71 -5.00 -0.07 -7.75
N GLY A 72 -4.35 0.91 -7.16
CA GLY A 72 -3.23 0.74 -6.23
C GLY A 72 -3.23 1.80 -5.14
N ASP A 73 -2.40 1.60 -4.13
CA ASP A 73 -2.22 2.52 -3.01
C ASP A 73 -1.70 3.88 -3.48
N THR A 74 -0.61 3.86 -4.25
CA THR A 74 0.07 5.06 -4.77
C THR A 74 0.41 4.92 -6.26
N TYR A 75 0.47 6.04 -6.99
CA TYR A 75 0.98 6.03 -8.37
C TYR A 75 2.44 5.56 -8.44
N ALA A 76 3.27 5.93 -7.46
CA ALA A 76 4.66 5.47 -7.42
C ALA A 76 4.76 3.95 -7.42
N ASN A 77 3.96 3.27 -6.59
CA ASN A 77 3.96 1.82 -6.51
C ASN A 77 3.36 1.16 -7.77
N LEU A 78 2.27 1.72 -8.31
CA LEU A 78 1.68 1.25 -9.56
C LEU A 78 2.69 1.31 -10.72
N LEU A 79 3.38 2.44 -10.88
CA LEU A 79 4.32 2.67 -11.98
C LEU A 79 5.60 1.84 -11.86
N SER A 80 6.18 1.74 -10.65
CA SER A 80 7.49 1.12 -10.46
C SER A 80 7.44 -0.38 -10.18
N ASN A 81 6.35 -0.90 -9.62
CA ASN A 81 6.30 -2.28 -9.14
C ASN A 81 5.16 -3.11 -9.75
N THR A 82 3.91 -2.66 -9.56
CA THR A 82 2.73 -3.51 -9.85
C THR A 82 2.52 -3.72 -11.35
N VAL A 83 2.48 -2.62 -12.11
CA VAL A 83 2.24 -2.69 -13.56
C VAL A 83 3.41 -3.34 -14.31
N PRO A 84 4.69 -3.03 -14.04
CA PRO A 84 5.80 -3.74 -14.64
C PRO A 84 5.78 -5.25 -14.37
N SER A 85 5.36 -5.67 -13.17
CA SER A 85 5.23 -7.09 -12.83
C SER A 85 4.12 -7.78 -13.63
N MET A 86 2.98 -7.11 -13.84
CA MET A 86 1.89 -7.62 -14.69
C MET A 86 2.32 -7.71 -16.16
N ILE A 87 3.00 -6.67 -16.68
CA ILE A 87 3.54 -6.65 -18.04
C ILE A 87 4.56 -7.76 -18.23
N LYS A 88 5.45 -8.01 -17.26
CA LYS A 88 6.35 -9.15 -17.29
C LYS A 88 5.58 -10.46 -17.44
N GLY A 89 4.50 -10.66 -16.69
CA GLY A 89 3.64 -11.84 -16.84
C GLY A 89 3.04 -11.96 -18.25
N TRP A 90 2.65 -10.85 -18.88
CA TRP A 90 2.17 -10.85 -20.27
C TRP A 90 3.27 -11.20 -21.27
N ASN A 91 4.47 -10.67 -21.08
CA ASN A 91 5.63 -11.00 -21.93
C ASN A 91 6.00 -12.49 -21.80
N ASP A 92 5.94 -13.03 -20.57
CA ASP A 92 6.13 -14.47 -20.32
C ASP A 92 5.04 -15.33 -20.99
N LEU A 93 3.84 -14.78 -21.20
CA LEU A 93 2.75 -15.38 -21.98
C LEU A 93 2.85 -15.08 -23.48
N GLY A 94 3.91 -14.38 -23.93
CA GLY A 94 4.27 -14.12 -25.32
C GLY A 94 3.57 -12.92 -25.95
N LEU A 95 3.06 -11.98 -25.15
CA LEU A 95 2.63 -10.69 -25.68
C LEU A 95 3.85 -9.79 -25.89
N GLU A 96 3.77 -8.96 -26.93
CA GLU A 96 4.83 -8.03 -27.32
C GLU A 96 4.30 -6.59 -27.30
N GLU A 97 5.08 -5.68 -26.67
CA GLU A 97 4.76 -4.26 -26.71
C GLU A 97 4.83 -3.71 -28.14
N GLY A 98 3.91 -2.81 -28.49
CA GLY A 98 3.78 -2.30 -29.85
C GLY A 98 2.93 -3.14 -30.78
N LYS A 99 2.77 -4.44 -30.50
CA LYS A 99 1.98 -5.39 -31.28
C LYS A 99 0.68 -5.78 -30.60
N ASP A 100 0.74 -6.20 -29.35
CA ASP A 100 -0.40 -6.72 -28.60
C ASP A 100 -0.94 -5.68 -27.59
N TYR A 101 -0.05 -4.84 -27.05
CA TYR A 101 -0.38 -3.74 -26.15
C TYR A 101 0.60 -2.58 -26.33
N VAL A 102 0.23 -1.41 -25.85
CA VAL A 102 1.10 -0.24 -25.71
C VAL A 102 0.82 0.47 -24.39
N THR A 103 1.86 1.11 -23.84
CA THR A 103 1.82 1.80 -22.54
C THR A 103 2.02 3.30 -22.71
N ASN A 104 1.28 4.13 -21.95
CA ASN A 104 1.45 5.59 -21.86
C ASN A 104 1.40 6.37 -23.19
N GLN A 105 0.86 5.81 -24.24
CA GLN A 105 0.82 6.44 -25.56
C GLN A 105 -0.46 6.11 -26.33
N GLU A 106 -0.77 6.91 -27.35
CA GLU A 106 -1.87 6.63 -28.25
C GLU A 106 -1.62 5.32 -29.01
N PRO A 107 -2.60 4.38 -29.04
CA PRO A 107 -2.42 3.10 -29.69
C PRO A 107 -2.20 3.25 -31.19
N PRO A 108 -1.38 2.36 -31.80
CA PRO A 108 -1.16 2.31 -33.23
C PRO A 108 -2.45 2.13 -34.03
N LYS A 109 -2.46 2.57 -35.29
CA LYS A 109 -3.66 2.52 -36.17
C LYS A 109 -4.23 1.09 -36.38
N HIS A 110 -3.42 0.05 -36.21
CA HIS A 110 -3.86 -1.34 -36.35
C HIS A 110 -4.61 -1.88 -35.11
N PHE A 111 -4.57 -1.15 -33.98
CA PHE A 111 -5.37 -1.50 -32.80
C PHE A 111 -6.84 -1.16 -33.06
N LYS A 112 -7.75 -1.98 -32.52
CA LYS A 112 -9.17 -1.68 -32.53
C LYS A 112 -9.47 -0.46 -31.67
N LYS A 113 -10.51 0.27 -32.04
CA LYS A 113 -10.94 1.43 -31.24
C LYS A 113 -11.62 0.97 -29.95
N PRO A 114 -11.37 1.65 -28.81
CA PRO A 114 -12.10 1.39 -27.59
C PRO A 114 -13.57 1.80 -27.75
N TYR A 115 -14.44 1.23 -26.92
CA TYR A 115 -15.85 1.65 -26.85
C TYR A 115 -15.96 3.15 -26.56
N LYS A 116 -15.18 3.64 -25.58
CA LYS A 116 -15.07 5.06 -25.24
C LYS A 116 -13.59 5.47 -25.28
N LYS A 117 -13.25 6.45 -26.12
CA LYS A 117 -11.88 6.98 -26.18
C LYS A 117 -11.52 7.63 -24.83
N PRO A 118 -10.35 7.32 -24.21
CA PRO A 118 -9.90 8.02 -23.03
C PRO A 118 -9.56 9.47 -23.34
N LEU A 119 -9.69 10.35 -22.34
CA LEU A 119 -9.34 11.78 -22.48
C LEU A 119 -7.82 11.96 -22.61
N SER A 120 -7.05 11.09 -21.99
CA SER A 120 -5.59 11.05 -22.05
C SER A 120 -5.12 9.61 -22.03
N TYR A 121 -4.04 9.32 -22.76
CA TYR A 121 -3.39 8.01 -22.73
C TYR A 121 -2.26 7.92 -21.68
N LYS A 122 -2.03 8.95 -20.90
CA LYS A 122 -1.13 8.88 -19.77
C LYS A 122 -1.66 7.92 -18.71
N HIS A 123 -0.78 7.13 -18.12
CA HIS A 123 -1.10 6.10 -17.12
C HIS A 123 -2.16 5.10 -17.61
N THR A 124 -2.10 4.78 -18.90
CA THR A 124 -2.98 3.78 -19.52
C THR A 124 -2.18 2.68 -20.19
N ILE A 125 -2.77 1.50 -20.29
CA ILE A 125 -2.28 0.39 -21.10
C ILE A 125 -3.39 0.09 -22.12
N SER A 126 -3.10 0.29 -23.40
CA SER A 126 -4.04 -0.01 -24.48
C SER A 126 -3.75 -1.37 -25.10
N MET A 127 -4.78 -2.20 -25.27
CA MET A 127 -4.69 -3.54 -25.85
C MET A 127 -5.10 -3.53 -27.32
N GLN A 128 -4.53 -4.44 -28.12
CA GLN A 128 -4.81 -4.54 -29.57
C GLN A 128 -6.31 -4.67 -29.89
N ASN A 129 -7.09 -5.33 -29.02
CA ASN A 129 -8.53 -5.50 -29.22
C ASN A 129 -9.38 -4.26 -28.87
N GLY A 130 -8.75 -3.14 -28.54
CA GLY A 130 -9.38 -1.88 -28.18
C GLY A 130 -9.69 -1.70 -26.68
N SER A 131 -9.54 -2.74 -25.86
CA SER A 131 -9.67 -2.58 -24.40
C SER A 131 -8.50 -1.78 -23.85
N PHE A 132 -8.70 -1.12 -22.71
CA PHE A 132 -7.60 -0.43 -22.05
C PHE A 132 -7.77 -0.40 -20.53
N PHE A 133 -6.62 -0.34 -19.84
CA PHE A 133 -6.55 -0.16 -18.39
C PHE A 133 -6.18 1.29 -18.09
N LYS A 134 -6.84 1.87 -17.11
CA LYS A 134 -6.43 3.13 -16.49
C LYS A 134 -5.91 2.84 -15.10
N LEU A 135 -4.74 3.37 -14.79
CA LEU A 135 -4.21 3.32 -13.43
C LEU A 135 -4.94 4.34 -12.56
N VAL A 136 -5.37 3.90 -11.41
CA VAL A 136 -6.08 4.70 -10.42
C VAL A 136 -5.38 4.56 -9.07
N SER A 137 -4.78 5.65 -8.61
CA SER A 137 -4.19 5.68 -7.28
C SER A 137 -5.23 6.06 -6.23
N MET A 138 -5.21 5.37 -5.09
CA MET A 138 -6.04 5.72 -3.93
C MET A 138 -5.61 7.02 -3.26
N ASP A 139 -4.44 7.57 -3.60
CA ASP A 139 -4.03 8.92 -3.19
C ASP A 139 -4.94 10.00 -3.77
N VAL A 140 -5.57 9.73 -4.94
CA VAL A 140 -6.36 10.72 -5.68
C VAL A 140 -7.55 10.07 -6.36
N VAL A 141 -8.43 9.49 -5.56
CA VAL A 141 -9.64 8.78 -6.03
C VAL A 141 -10.61 9.70 -6.79
N SER A 142 -10.63 10.98 -6.46
CA SER A 142 -11.52 11.97 -7.09
C SER A 142 -11.37 12.06 -8.62
N SER A 143 -10.18 11.78 -9.15
CA SER A 143 -9.90 11.80 -10.59
C SER A 143 -10.56 10.67 -11.38
N ALA A 144 -10.97 9.59 -10.71
CA ALA A 144 -11.55 8.41 -11.35
C ALA A 144 -13.07 8.32 -11.21
N ALA A 145 -13.69 9.17 -10.36
CA ALA A 145 -15.12 9.11 -10.05
C ALA A 145 -16.04 9.42 -11.25
N GLY A 146 -15.53 10.09 -12.28
CA GLY A 146 -16.27 10.43 -13.52
C GLY A 146 -16.21 9.37 -14.61
N ASP A 147 -15.42 8.32 -14.44
CA ASP A 147 -15.26 7.25 -15.43
C ASP A 147 -16.33 6.15 -15.28
N SER A 148 -16.34 5.22 -16.23
CA SER A 148 -17.25 4.07 -16.24
C SER A 148 -16.46 2.84 -16.64
N TYR A 149 -16.11 2.02 -15.64
CA TYR A 149 -15.33 0.80 -15.82
C TYR A 149 -16.24 -0.43 -15.98
N GLN A 150 -15.76 -1.46 -16.64
CA GLN A 150 -16.42 -2.74 -16.78
C GLN A 150 -15.84 -3.84 -15.89
N HIS A 151 -14.63 -3.62 -15.37
CA HIS A 151 -13.99 -4.49 -14.38
C HIS A 151 -12.94 -3.69 -13.59
N VAL A 152 -12.73 -4.06 -12.33
CA VAL A 152 -11.73 -3.42 -11.45
C VAL A 152 -10.69 -4.44 -11.02
N PHE A 153 -9.42 -4.12 -11.24
CA PHE A 153 -8.26 -4.91 -10.79
C PHE A 153 -7.53 -4.18 -9.69
N GLY A 154 -6.93 -4.92 -8.77
CA GLY A 154 -6.04 -4.37 -7.76
C GLY A 154 -5.11 -5.43 -7.20
N ASP A 155 -3.86 -5.04 -6.99
CA ASP A 155 -2.86 -5.85 -6.31
C ASP A 155 -2.44 -5.16 -5.02
N GLU A 156 -1.95 -5.94 -4.06
CA GLU A 156 -1.61 -5.48 -2.71
C GLU A 156 -2.72 -4.65 -2.05
N VAL A 157 -3.98 -5.13 -2.20
CA VAL A 157 -5.17 -4.38 -1.77
C VAL A 157 -5.29 -4.22 -0.27
N LYS A 158 -4.48 -4.89 0.54
CA LYS A 158 -4.35 -4.62 1.98
C LYS A 158 -3.94 -3.18 2.29
N TYR A 159 -3.31 -2.48 1.35
CA TYR A 159 -2.97 -1.06 1.48
C TYR A 159 -4.07 -0.12 1.00
N LEU A 160 -5.17 -0.64 0.44
CA LEU A 160 -6.28 0.16 -0.04
C LEU A 160 -7.31 0.41 1.06
N ASN A 161 -7.50 1.66 1.42
CA ASN A 161 -8.55 2.06 2.35
C ASN A 161 -9.93 1.72 1.77
N LYS A 162 -10.75 0.95 2.50
CA LYS A 162 -12.07 0.50 2.06
C LYS A 162 -13.00 1.68 1.73
N GLN A 163 -12.99 2.75 2.54
CA GLN A 163 -13.83 3.92 2.31
C GLN A 163 -13.47 4.66 1.02
N LYS A 164 -12.18 4.69 0.65
CA LYS A 164 -11.73 5.26 -0.62
C LYS A 164 -12.13 4.37 -1.80
N LEU A 165 -11.94 3.06 -1.65
CA LEU A 165 -12.35 2.08 -2.66
C LEU A 165 -13.86 2.14 -2.92
N ASP A 166 -14.67 2.32 -1.87
CA ASP A 166 -16.13 2.45 -1.98
C ASP A 166 -16.57 3.72 -2.73
N LYS A 167 -15.74 4.76 -2.78
CA LYS A 167 -15.98 5.94 -3.65
C LYS A 167 -15.70 5.65 -5.12
N LEU A 168 -14.79 4.72 -5.42
CA LEU A 168 -14.46 4.32 -6.79
C LEU A 168 -15.43 3.27 -7.35
N LEU A 169 -15.82 2.29 -6.54
CA LEU A 169 -16.63 1.15 -7.00
C LEU A 169 -17.93 1.52 -7.73
N PRO A 170 -18.65 2.62 -7.40
CA PRO A 170 -19.78 3.08 -8.19
C PRO A 170 -19.45 3.44 -9.64
N ALA A 171 -18.16 3.71 -9.96
CA ALA A 171 -17.71 3.90 -11.33
C ALA A 171 -17.56 2.57 -12.12
N ASN A 172 -17.57 1.41 -11.44
CA ASN A 172 -17.67 0.10 -12.09
C ASN A 172 -19.10 -0.11 -12.58
N ARG A 173 -19.41 0.47 -13.74
CA ARG A 173 -20.74 0.54 -14.36
C ARG A 173 -20.61 0.84 -15.85
N GLY A 174 -21.68 0.80 -16.54
CA GLY A 174 -21.76 1.26 -17.92
C GLY A 174 -21.77 0.12 -18.94
N GLU A 175 -22.35 0.40 -20.09
CA GLU A 175 -22.37 -0.46 -21.29
C GLU A 175 -22.96 -1.86 -21.07
N ARG A 176 -24.01 -1.94 -20.26
CA ARG A 176 -24.72 -3.20 -19.99
C ARG A 176 -25.19 -3.92 -21.25
N LEU A 177 -25.62 -3.16 -22.27
CA LEU A 177 -26.09 -3.75 -23.52
C LEU A 177 -24.98 -4.49 -24.28
N THR A 178 -23.76 -3.96 -24.19
CA THR A 178 -22.58 -4.54 -24.86
C THR A 178 -21.96 -5.66 -24.05
N TYR A 179 -21.77 -5.46 -22.74
CA TYR A 179 -20.93 -6.34 -21.89
C TYR A 179 -21.72 -7.15 -20.86
N GLY A 180 -22.98 -6.83 -20.61
CA GLY A 180 -23.77 -7.43 -19.53
C GLY A 180 -24.04 -8.93 -19.65
N GLY A 181 -23.79 -9.54 -20.81
CA GLY A 181 -23.85 -10.99 -21.00
C GLY A 181 -22.59 -11.74 -20.57
N SER A 182 -21.50 -11.02 -20.28
CA SER A 182 -20.24 -11.62 -19.83
C SER A 182 -20.22 -11.80 -18.31
N PRO A 183 -19.74 -12.93 -17.78
CA PRO A 183 -19.59 -13.14 -16.34
C PRO A 183 -18.56 -12.20 -15.70
N TYR A 184 -17.70 -11.54 -16.46
CA TYR A 184 -16.68 -10.60 -15.95
C TYR A 184 -17.18 -9.17 -15.83
N TYR A 185 -18.35 -8.87 -16.41
CA TYR A 185 -18.92 -7.53 -16.36
C TYR A 185 -19.26 -7.15 -14.90
N LEU A 186 -18.86 -5.95 -14.49
CA LEU A 186 -18.93 -5.42 -13.12
C LEU A 186 -18.12 -6.20 -12.08
N GLY A 187 -17.28 -7.11 -12.52
CA GLY A 187 -16.47 -7.93 -11.64
C GLY A 187 -15.29 -7.18 -11.02
N LYS A 188 -14.66 -7.86 -10.08
CA LYS A 188 -13.48 -7.39 -9.35
C LYS A 188 -12.44 -8.50 -9.29
N THR A 189 -11.16 -8.13 -9.40
CA THR A 189 -10.03 -9.05 -9.23
C THR A 189 -9.04 -8.40 -8.29
N PHE A 190 -8.99 -8.86 -7.04
CA PHE A 190 -8.15 -8.32 -5.99
C PHE A 190 -7.23 -9.37 -5.39
N THR A 191 -5.96 -9.03 -5.27
CA THR A 191 -4.95 -9.89 -4.65
C THR A 191 -4.16 -9.13 -3.59
N THR A 192 -3.68 -9.83 -2.57
CA THR A 192 -2.82 -9.27 -1.53
C THR A 192 -2.11 -10.36 -0.74
N ASP A 193 -1.15 -9.99 0.10
CA ASP A 193 -0.69 -10.81 1.22
C ASP A 193 -1.70 -10.76 2.37
N MET A 194 -1.57 -11.67 3.36
CA MET A 194 -2.36 -11.61 4.58
C MET A 194 -2.16 -10.24 5.27
N PRO A 195 -3.25 -9.48 5.48
CA PRO A 195 -3.17 -8.21 6.21
C PRO A 195 -2.65 -8.43 7.63
N ASN A 196 -1.72 -7.58 8.05
CA ASN A 196 -1.26 -7.55 9.42
C ASN A 196 -2.14 -6.58 10.22
N LEU A 197 -3.00 -7.12 11.08
CA LEU A 197 -3.92 -6.34 11.91
C LEU A 197 -3.23 -5.39 12.90
N LEU A 198 -1.93 -5.61 13.15
CA LEU A 198 -1.10 -4.69 13.95
C LEU A 198 -0.54 -3.54 13.11
N ALA A 199 -0.55 -3.64 11.80
CA ALA A 199 -0.05 -2.62 10.91
C ALA A 199 -1.19 -1.68 10.48
N ILE A 200 -1.06 -0.43 10.82
CA ILE A 200 -2.12 0.58 10.74
C ILE A 200 -2.50 1.00 9.33
N ASN A 201 -1.63 0.74 8.35
CA ASN A 201 -1.93 1.02 6.95
C ASN A 201 -2.27 -0.25 6.17
N GLU A 202 -2.49 -1.35 6.85
CA GLU A 202 -3.02 -2.56 6.27
C GLU A 202 -4.48 -2.72 6.70
N TYR A 203 -5.34 -2.92 5.72
CA TYR A 203 -6.78 -3.06 5.89
C TYR A 203 -7.17 -4.52 5.63
N ASP A 204 -8.00 -5.06 6.48
CA ASP A 204 -8.42 -6.46 6.45
C ASP A 204 -9.76 -6.71 5.74
N TRP A 205 -10.38 -5.68 5.17
CA TRP A 205 -11.69 -5.76 4.50
C TRP A 205 -11.78 -6.83 3.41
N ILE A 206 -10.63 -7.25 2.85
CA ILE A 206 -10.63 -8.34 1.86
C ILE A 206 -11.04 -9.67 2.50
N LEU A 207 -10.76 -9.87 3.79
CA LEU A 207 -11.12 -11.09 4.52
C LEU A 207 -12.63 -11.22 4.66
N ASP A 208 -13.38 -10.12 4.74
CA ASP A 208 -14.83 -10.11 4.80
C ASP A 208 -15.47 -10.64 3.50
N GLN A 209 -14.70 -10.73 2.42
CA GLN A 209 -15.21 -11.24 1.14
C GLN A 209 -15.44 -12.76 1.15
N GLU A 210 -14.93 -13.48 2.14
CA GLU A 210 -15.23 -14.89 2.37
C GLU A 210 -16.73 -15.11 2.62
N GLU A 211 -17.40 -14.19 3.33
CA GLU A 211 -18.83 -14.24 3.59
C GLU A 211 -19.70 -14.11 2.33
N ASN A 212 -19.14 -13.52 1.27
CA ASN A 212 -19.82 -13.37 -0.03
C ASN A 212 -19.63 -14.57 -0.96
N MET A 213 -18.85 -15.57 -0.56
CA MET A 213 -18.63 -16.78 -1.34
C MET A 213 -19.73 -17.80 -1.08
N ASP A 214 -20.28 -18.35 -2.16
CA ASP A 214 -21.18 -19.50 -2.12
C ASP A 214 -20.38 -20.77 -2.46
N PRO A 215 -20.02 -21.61 -1.46
CA PRO A 215 -19.19 -22.80 -1.68
C PRO A 215 -19.84 -23.82 -2.62
N GLU A 216 -21.16 -24.01 -2.58
CA GLU A 216 -21.88 -24.95 -3.44
C GLU A 216 -21.80 -24.51 -4.91
N ARG A 217 -21.92 -23.21 -5.13
CA ARG A 217 -21.77 -22.61 -6.46
C ARG A 217 -20.35 -22.75 -6.99
N ILE A 218 -19.33 -22.55 -6.15
CA ILE A 218 -17.92 -22.75 -6.54
C ILE A 218 -17.67 -24.20 -6.91
N GLU A 219 -18.18 -25.15 -6.13
CA GLU A 219 -18.08 -26.58 -6.47
C GLU A 219 -18.79 -26.91 -7.79
N LEU A 220 -19.98 -26.37 -8.04
CA LEU A 220 -20.71 -26.52 -9.30
C LEU A 220 -19.93 -25.94 -10.48
N ILE A 221 -19.30 -24.78 -10.33
CA ILE A 221 -18.42 -24.18 -11.35
C ILE A 221 -17.25 -25.13 -11.64
N LEU A 222 -16.56 -25.63 -10.62
CA LEU A 222 -15.43 -26.55 -10.77
C LEU A 222 -15.83 -27.81 -11.55
N ARG A 223 -16.89 -28.48 -11.12
CA ARG A 223 -17.41 -29.68 -11.80
C ARG A 223 -17.76 -29.41 -13.26
N THR A 224 -18.44 -28.28 -13.53
CA THR A 224 -18.81 -27.89 -14.90
C THR A 224 -17.58 -27.57 -15.73
N SER A 225 -16.56 -26.93 -15.15
CA SER A 225 -15.31 -26.60 -15.83
C SER A 225 -14.50 -27.85 -16.18
N LEU A 226 -14.48 -28.85 -15.30
CA LEU A 226 -13.85 -30.15 -15.58
C LEU A 226 -14.53 -30.85 -16.75
N ILE A 227 -15.86 -30.89 -16.80
CA ILE A 227 -16.62 -31.44 -17.95
C ILE A 227 -16.25 -30.70 -19.25
N VAL A 228 -16.18 -29.36 -19.20
CA VAL A 228 -15.75 -28.56 -20.37
C VAL A 228 -14.33 -28.92 -20.80
N ASN A 229 -13.42 -29.14 -19.83
CA ASN A 229 -12.05 -29.56 -20.12
C ASN A 229 -12.00 -30.95 -20.78
N ASP A 230 -12.73 -31.93 -20.24
CA ASP A 230 -12.80 -33.29 -20.82
C ASP A 230 -13.35 -33.25 -22.25
N ILE A 231 -14.39 -32.46 -22.52
CA ILE A 231 -14.91 -32.29 -23.88
C ILE A 231 -13.84 -31.70 -24.83
N LYS A 232 -13.04 -30.74 -24.34
CA LYS A 232 -11.92 -30.17 -25.14
C LYS A 232 -10.88 -31.24 -25.45
N ILE A 233 -10.54 -32.08 -24.47
CA ILE A 233 -9.58 -33.19 -24.68
C ILE A 233 -10.11 -34.15 -25.74
N GLU A 234 -11.37 -34.60 -25.63
CA GLU A 234 -11.99 -35.48 -26.61
C GLU A 234 -12.09 -34.83 -28.02
N MET A 235 -12.34 -33.51 -28.08
CA MET A 235 -12.35 -32.77 -29.33
C MET A 235 -10.95 -32.73 -29.99
N VAL A 236 -9.89 -32.57 -29.19
CA VAL A 236 -8.50 -32.62 -29.67
C VAL A 236 -8.16 -34.03 -30.17
N LYS A 237 -8.50 -35.09 -29.41
CA LYS A 237 -8.30 -36.50 -29.84
C LYS A 237 -9.02 -36.79 -31.15
N ALA A 238 -10.28 -36.39 -31.31
CA ALA A 238 -11.04 -36.55 -32.54
C ALA A 238 -10.37 -35.82 -33.73
N HIS A 239 -9.84 -34.62 -33.48
CA HIS A 239 -9.09 -33.88 -34.51
C HIS A 239 -7.83 -34.62 -34.96
N LEU A 240 -7.03 -35.09 -34.01
CA LEU A 240 -5.79 -35.84 -34.29
C LEU A 240 -6.04 -37.16 -35.03
N ASN A 241 -7.13 -37.84 -34.70
CA ASN A 241 -7.55 -39.08 -35.36
C ASN A 241 -8.30 -38.85 -36.67
N HIS A 242 -8.43 -37.60 -37.14
CA HIS A 242 -9.20 -37.22 -38.32
C HIS A 242 -10.68 -37.65 -38.30
N ASP A 243 -11.25 -37.89 -37.09
CA ASP A 243 -12.68 -38.21 -36.91
C ASP A 243 -13.53 -36.94 -36.90
N ILE A 244 -13.95 -36.55 -38.10
CA ILE A 244 -14.77 -35.32 -38.31
C ILE A 244 -16.13 -35.42 -37.59
N ASN A 245 -16.74 -36.61 -37.53
CA ASN A 245 -18.06 -36.77 -36.92
C ASN A 245 -17.98 -36.58 -35.41
N GLU A 246 -17.03 -37.23 -34.76
CA GLU A 246 -16.81 -37.06 -33.33
C GLU A 246 -16.38 -35.63 -33.00
N PHE A 247 -15.51 -35.00 -33.79
CA PHE A 247 -15.13 -33.60 -33.65
C PHE A 247 -16.35 -32.65 -33.65
N ILE A 248 -17.26 -32.80 -34.63
CA ILE A 248 -18.47 -31.98 -34.73
C ILE A 248 -19.39 -32.23 -33.53
N LYS A 249 -19.53 -33.48 -33.10
CA LYS A 249 -20.32 -33.85 -31.92
C LYS A 249 -19.77 -33.18 -30.65
N GLN A 250 -18.46 -33.27 -30.41
CA GLN A 250 -17.78 -32.65 -29.28
C GLN A 250 -17.85 -31.12 -29.34
N LYS A 251 -17.72 -30.50 -30.51
CA LYS A 251 -17.89 -29.07 -30.71
C LYS A 251 -19.29 -28.58 -30.31
N ARG A 252 -20.33 -29.33 -30.66
CA ARG A 252 -21.71 -29.04 -30.21
C ARG A 252 -21.89 -29.19 -28.71
N SER A 253 -21.28 -30.22 -28.11
CA SER A 253 -21.26 -30.45 -26.69
C SER A 253 -20.54 -29.32 -25.95
N LEU A 254 -19.35 -28.91 -26.44
CA LEU A 254 -18.58 -27.80 -25.91
C LEU A 254 -19.40 -26.50 -25.87
N TYR A 255 -20.10 -26.17 -26.96
CA TYR A 255 -20.96 -24.99 -27.00
C TYR A 255 -22.02 -25.01 -25.90
N ARG A 256 -22.75 -26.14 -25.73
CA ARG A 256 -23.79 -26.28 -24.71
C ARG A 256 -23.24 -26.18 -23.28
N TRP A 257 -22.12 -26.82 -23.01
CA TRP A 257 -21.51 -26.82 -21.68
C TRP A 257 -20.86 -25.46 -21.35
N ASN A 258 -20.28 -24.79 -22.32
CA ASN A 258 -19.80 -23.39 -22.14
C ASN A 258 -20.96 -22.45 -21.78
N GLN A 259 -22.12 -22.57 -22.41
CA GLN A 259 -23.30 -21.75 -22.05
C GLN A 259 -23.75 -22.01 -20.59
N ARG A 260 -23.69 -23.25 -20.13
CA ARG A 260 -23.96 -23.62 -18.72
C ARG A 260 -22.90 -23.03 -17.79
N LEU A 261 -21.62 -23.20 -18.13
CA LEU A 261 -20.51 -22.65 -17.36
C LEU A 261 -20.58 -21.12 -17.22
N LEU A 262 -20.90 -20.40 -18.28
CA LEU A 262 -21.10 -18.95 -18.23
C LEU A 262 -22.22 -18.56 -17.25
N LYS A 263 -23.35 -19.31 -17.25
CA LYS A 263 -24.47 -19.04 -16.34
C LYS A 263 -24.11 -19.26 -14.88
N VAL A 264 -23.37 -20.33 -14.54
CA VAL A 264 -22.98 -20.58 -13.14
C VAL A 264 -21.87 -19.66 -12.66
N ARG A 265 -21.02 -19.17 -13.57
CA ARG A 265 -19.99 -18.16 -13.27
C ARG A 265 -20.55 -16.77 -13.05
N TYR A 266 -21.68 -16.43 -13.68
CA TYR A 266 -22.26 -15.10 -13.62
C TYR A 266 -22.58 -14.71 -12.17
N ASP A 267 -22.07 -13.56 -11.71
CA ASP A 267 -22.21 -13.02 -10.35
C ASP A 267 -21.68 -13.96 -9.24
N SER A 268 -20.68 -14.77 -9.56
CA SER A 268 -20.01 -15.63 -8.58
C SER A 268 -18.84 -14.92 -7.91
N THR A 269 -18.59 -15.26 -6.65
CA THR A 269 -17.46 -14.76 -5.86
C THR A 269 -16.63 -15.93 -5.38
N LEU A 270 -15.31 -15.85 -5.62
CA LEU A 270 -14.31 -16.74 -5.00
C LEU A 270 -13.43 -15.92 -4.09
N PHE A 271 -13.42 -16.23 -2.81
CA PHE A 271 -12.39 -15.85 -1.86
C PHE A 271 -11.48 -17.06 -1.59
N HIS A 272 -10.18 -16.88 -1.62
CA HIS A 272 -9.25 -17.98 -1.37
C HIS A 272 -7.98 -17.49 -0.68
N THR A 273 -7.61 -18.17 0.39
CA THR A 273 -6.34 -17.96 1.10
C THR A 273 -5.36 -19.04 0.66
N VAL A 274 -4.16 -18.63 0.22
CA VAL A 274 -3.17 -19.55 -0.35
C VAL A 274 -1.77 -19.24 0.19
N SER A 275 -1.04 -20.27 0.62
CA SER A 275 0.34 -20.14 1.08
C SER A 275 1.33 -20.15 -0.09
N SER A 276 2.54 -19.64 0.16
CA SER A 276 3.66 -19.68 -0.80
C SER A 276 4.09 -21.10 -1.17
N PHE A 277 3.72 -22.11 -0.38
CA PHE A 277 4.01 -23.52 -0.68
C PHE A 277 3.37 -24.01 -1.98
N THR A 278 2.32 -23.37 -2.48
CA THR A 278 1.77 -23.69 -3.80
C THR A 278 2.71 -23.39 -4.96
N ASN A 279 3.81 -22.71 -4.69
CA ASN A 279 4.86 -22.39 -5.65
C ASN A 279 6.22 -23.04 -5.28
N ILE A 280 6.21 -24.09 -4.46
CA ILE A 280 7.42 -24.75 -3.95
C ILE A 280 8.32 -25.28 -5.07
N ASP A 281 7.73 -25.75 -6.17
CA ASP A 281 8.47 -26.28 -7.32
C ASP A 281 9.39 -25.24 -7.98
N ASN A 282 9.06 -23.93 -7.83
CA ASN A 282 9.88 -22.83 -8.35
C ASN A 282 10.77 -22.19 -7.29
N LEU A 283 10.37 -22.26 -6.00
CA LEU A 283 11.05 -21.55 -4.89
C LEU A 283 12.07 -22.43 -4.18
N GLU A 284 11.89 -23.76 -4.21
CA GLU A 284 12.63 -24.76 -3.46
C GLU A 284 12.52 -24.59 -1.92
N LEU A 285 12.74 -25.67 -1.17
CA LEU A 285 12.62 -25.65 0.29
C LEU A 285 13.59 -24.67 0.96
N ARG A 286 14.80 -24.56 0.41
CA ARG A 286 15.85 -23.65 0.91
C ARG A 286 15.42 -22.18 0.95
N TRP A 287 14.55 -21.75 0.01
CA TRP A 287 14.01 -20.39 0.05
C TRP A 287 13.12 -20.19 1.27
N PHE A 288 12.28 -21.16 1.64
CA PHE A 288 11.41 -21.08 2.81
C PHE A 288 12.21 -21.05 4.12
N GLU A 289 13.27 -21.87 4.22
CA GLU A 289 14.19 -21.86 5.35
C GLU A 289 14.84 -20.48 5.54
N ALA A 290 15.37 -19.90 4.46
CA ALA A 290 15.95 -18.56 4.48
C ALA A 290 14.92 -17.47 4.84
N GLN A 291 13.66 -17.60 4.41
CA GLN A 291 12.61 -16.66 4.81
C GLN A 291 12.25 -16.79 6.29
N LEU A 292 12.17 -18.01 6.82
CA LEU A 292 11.89 -18.25 8.24
C LEU A 292 13.01 -17.65 9.13
N GLU A 293 14.26 -17.84 8.76
CA GLU A 293 15.42 -17.28 9.47
C GLU A 293 15.42 -15.75 9.43
N SER A 294 15.16 -15.17 8.26
CA SER A 294 15.19 -13.72 8.04
C SER A 294 14.01 -12.97 8.66
N LEU A 295 12.80 -13.51 8.55
CA LEU A 295 11.55 -12.83 8.96
C LEU A 295 11.16 -13.12 10.41
N GLY A 296 11.61 -14.26 10.96
CA GLY A 296 11.12 -14.82 12.21
C GLY A 296 9.72 -15.43 12.08
N GLU A 297 9.35 -16.27 13.06
CA GLU A 297 8.17 -17.15 13.01
C GLU A 297 6.85 -16.41 12.77
N GLU A 298 6.59 -15.32 13.49
CA GLU A 298 5.31 -14.59 13.40
C GLU A 298 5.09 -13.94 12.03
N VAL A 299 6.14 -13.32 11.47
CA VAL A 299 6.05 -12.70 10.14
C VAL A 299 6.01 -13.76 9.05
N PHE A 300 6.71 -14.88 9.25
CA PHE A 300 6.67 -16.02 8.34
C PHE A 300 5.26 -16.61 8.24
N LYS A 301 4.59 -16.82 9.39
CA LYS A 301 3.19 -17.29 9.43
C LYS A 301 2.26 -16.40 8.63
N SER A 302 2.35 -15.08 8.79
CA SER A 302 1.45 -14.16 8.07
C SER A 302 1.85 -13.96 6.61
N SER A 303 3.13 -13.69 6.33
CA SER A 303 3.58 -13.28 4.99
C SER A 303 3.80 -14.45 4.02
N ILE A 304 4.12 -15.64 4.52
CA ILE A 304 4.44 -16.83 3.71
C ILE A 304 3.31 -17.86 3.79
N LEU A 305 2.81 -18.15 4.99
CA LEU A 305 1.74 -19.14 5.16
C LEU A 305 0.33 -18.55 5.02
N SER A 306 0.20 -17.23 4.94
CA SER A 306 -1.08 -16.53 4.88
C SER A 306 -1.99 -16.79 6.09
N MET A 307 -1.39 -16.92 7.28
CA MET A 307 -2.14 -17.12 8.53
C MET A 307 -2.48 -15.77 9.17
N LYS A 308 -3.73 -15.65 9.64
CA LYS A 308 -4.20 -14.45 10.37
C LYS A 308 -3.51 -14.37 11.74
N GLN A 309 -3.06 -13.16 12.12
CA GLN A 309 -2.46 -12.91 13.44
C GLN A 309 -3.53 -12.52 14.46
N GLU A 310 -3.38 -12.97 15.72
CA GLU A 310 -4.22 -12.56 16.85
C GLU A 310 -3.56 -11.41 17.64
N ILE A 311 -4.37 -10.46 18.12
CA ILE A 311 -3.90 -9.25 18.82
C ILE A 311 -4.31 -9.26 20.29
N ALA A 312 -3.36 -9.04 21.20
CA ALA A 312 -3.65 -8.67 22.58
C ALA A 312 -3.90 -7.15 22.70
N GLN A 313 -5.05 -6.76 23.25
CA GLN A 313 -5.42 -5.34 23.42
C GLN A 313 -4.87 -4.76 24.73
N GLY A 314 -4.25 -3.55 24.65
CA GLY A 314 -3.87 -2.73 25.80
C GLY A 314 -4.43 -1.30 25.69
N GLU A 315 -4.43 -0.54 26.79
CA GLU A 315 -4.91 0.86 26.78
C GLU A 315 -3.98 1.78 25.96
N LYS A 316 -4.57 2.60 25.09
CA LYS A 316 -3.83 3.52 24.20
C LYS A 316 -3.22 4.69 24.98
N PHE A 317 -1.98 5.05 24.64
CA PHE A 317 -1.33 6.26 25.19
C PHE A 317 -1.89 7.56 24.59
N TYR A 318 -2.46 7.53 23.38
CA TYR A 318 -3.10 8.65 22.71
C TYR A 318 -4.61 8.40 22.52
N PRO A 319 -5.42 8.39 23.62
CA PRO A 319 -6.82 7.95 23.54
C PRO A 319 -7.74 8.90 22.77
N LYS A 320 -7.32 10.17 22.57
CA LYS A 320 -8.07 11.19 21.83
C LYS A 320 -7.66 11.30 20.36
N LEU A 321 -6.68 10.51 19.92
CA LEU A 321 -6.33 10.43 18.51
C LEU A 321 -7.47 9.77 17.72
N ALA A 322 -7.92 10.40 16.65
CA ALA A 322 -9.02 9.94 15.82
C ALA A 322 -8.71 10.15 14.32
N ASP A 323 -9.51 9.57 13.46
CA ASP A 323 -9.26 9.57 12.01
C ASP A 323 -9.24 10.98 11.38
N HIS A 324 -9.99 11.93 11.93
CA HIS A 324 -10.01 13.31 11.45
C HIS A 324 -8.70 14.08 11.66
N HIS A 325 -7.76 13.56 12.47
CA HIS A 325 -6.40 14.10 12.58
C HIS A 325 -5.49 13.68 11.44
N PHE A 326 -5.94 12.75 10.61
CA PHE A 326 -5.22 12.30 9.43
C PHE A 326 -5.90 12.81 8.17
N TYR A 327 -5.10 13.25 7.21
CA TYR A 327 -5.62 13.61 5.89
C TYR A 327 -5.01 12.71 4.82
N ASP A 328 -5.82 12.45 3.84
CA ASP A 328 -5.48 11.74 2.63
C ASP A 328 -5.32 12.74 1.47
N GLU A 329 -4.96 12.24 0.29
CA GLU A 329 -4.77 13.07 -0.92
C GLU A 329 -3.69 14.16 -0.74
N GLY A 330 -2.65 13.86 0.04
CA GLY A 330 -1.52 14.75 0.31
C GLY A 330 -0.59 14.98 -0.87
N LYS A 331 -0.81 14.30 -2.02
CA LYS A 331 0.02 14.39 -3.22
C LYS A 331 -0.69 15.04 -4.40
N ILE A 332 0.08 15.57 -5.33
CA ILE A 332 -0.36 16.16 -6.60
C ILE A 332 -0.18 15.12 -7.70
N ILE A 333 -1.24 14.83 -8.48
CA ILE A 333 -1.19 13.84 -9.56
C ILE A 333 -0.21 14.25 -10.64
N ASP A 334 -0.23 15.52 -11.05
CA ASP A 334 0.60 16.07 -12.13
C ASP A 334 2.12 15.84 -11.91
N PHE A 335 2.52 15.60 -10.65
CA PHE A 335 3.91 15.23 -10.34
C PHE A 335 4.29 13.89 -11.00
N PHE A 336 3.37 12.93 -11.01
CA PHE A 336 3.60 11.59 -11.55
C PHE A 336 3.49 11.53 -13.08
N ASP A 337 2.93 12.56 -13.72
CA ASP A 337 2.89 12.68 -15.18
C ASP A 337 4.26 12.75 -15.84
N ASN A 338 5.31 13.02 -15.07
CA ASN A 338 6.69 13.07 -15.56
C ASN A 338 7.38 11.69 -15.59
N TYR A 339 6.72 10.63 -15.11
CA TYR A 339 7.32 9.29 -15.00
C TYR A 339 6.63 8.30 -15.93
N ASN A 340 7.41 7.37 -16.49
CA ASN A 340 6.94 6.27 -17.31
C ASN A 340 6.87 4.95 -16.52
N PHE A 341 6.25 3.93 -17.09
CA PHE A 341 6.22 2.59 -16.49
C PHE A 341 7.64 2.01 -16.39
N GLY A 342 7.94 1.39 -15.25
CA GLY A 342 9.26 0.84 -14.97
C GLY A 342 10.28 1.85 -14.44
N GLU A 343 9.98 3.15 -14.44
CA GLU A 343 10.85 4.16 -13.86
C GLU A 343 10.69 4.22 -12.34
N THR A 344 11.80 4.41 -11.63
CA THR A 344 11.78 4.66 -10.19
C THR A 344 11.31 6.09 -9.93
N VAL A 345 10.23 6.24 -9.20
CA VAL A 345 9.68 7.55 -8.85
C VAL A 345 10.43 8.14 -7.66
N ASP A 346 11.24 9.17 -7.89
CA ASP A 346 11.91 9.94 -6.82
C ASP A 346 10.97 11.01 -6.26
N ILE A 347 10.25 10.66 -5.18
CA ILE A 347 9.26 11.55 -4.56
C ILE A 347 9.98 12.63 -3.75
N THR A 348 9.77 13.89 -4.14
CA THR A 348 10.27 15.08 -3.44
C THR A 348 9.11 15.91 -2.87
N SER A 349 9.45 17.00 -2.15
CA SER A 349 8.45 17.94 -1.62
C SER A 349 7.57 18.59 -2.69
N ARG A 350 7.95 18.53 -3.98
CA ARG A 350 7.12 18.99 -5.11
C ARG A 350 5.85 18.14 -5.30
N ALA A 351 5.88 16.90 -4.84
CA ALA A 351 4.70 16.03 -4.88
C ALA A 351 3.67 16.37 -3.80
N LEU A 352 4.03 17.17 -2.78
CA LEU A 352 3.15 17.48 -1.66
C LEU A 352 2.14 18.59 -2.03
N ARG A 353 0.86 18.29 -1.91
CA ARG A 353 -0.24 19.22 -2.22
C ARG A 353 -0.32 20.39 -1.23
N TYR A 354 -0.05 20.15 0.03
CA TYR A 354 -0.32 21.12 1.10
C TYR A 354 0.94 21.81 1.66
N ILE A 355 2.09 21.68 0.99
CA ILE A 355 3.30 22.38 1.39
C ILE A 355 3.26 23.85 0.90
N GLU A 356 3.66 24.78 1.77
CA GLU A 356 3.88 26.17 1.41
C GLU A 356 5.40 26.41 1.28
N HIS A 357 5.93 26.34 0.05
CA HIS A 357 7.36 26.39 -0.20
C HIS A 357 8.05 27.69 0.23
N ASN A 358 7.30 28.76 0.42
CA ASN A 358 7.79 30.09 0.84
C ASN A 358 7.76 30.31 2.35
N LYS A 359 7.42 29.29 3.15
CA LYS A 359 7.38 29.35 4.62
C LYS A 359 8.37 28.37 5.24
N LYS A 360 8.82 28.67 6.48
CA LYS A 360 9.70 27.78 7.24
C LYS A 360 9.08 26.42 7.47
N LEU A 361 9.95 25.45 7.68
CA LEU A 361 9.58 24.13 8.20
C LEU A 361 9.88 24.03 9.70
N GLU A 362 9.17 23.15 10.37
CA GLU A 362 9.39 22.81 11.76
C GLU A 362 9.56 21.31 11.88
N ALA A 363 10.46 20.84 12.74
CA ALA A 363 10.68 19.42 12.93
C ALA A 363 10.82 19.02 14.40
N GLY A 364 10.31 17.83 14.72
CA GLY A 364 10.58 17.12 15.97
C GLY A 364 11.60 16.03 15.71
N PHE A 365 12.65 15.95 16.53
CA PHE A 365 13.76 15.03 16.37
C PHE A 365 13.96 14.19 17.62
N ASP A 366 13.93 12.86 17.46
CA ASP A 366 14.27 11.88 18.48
C ASP A 366 15.53 11.13 18.10
N ILE A 367 16.39 10.94 19.11
CA ILE A 367 17.73 10.37 18.99
C ILE A 367 17.74 9.03 19.71
N GLY A 368 17.79 7.96 18.95
CA GLY A 368 17.85 6.60 19.48
C GLY A 368 18.53 5.64 18.50
N LEU A 369 18.33 4.35 18.70
CA LEU A 369 18.77 3.32 17.75
C LEU A 369 18.13 3.56 16.37
N MET A 370 16.88 3.99 16.34
CA MET A 370 16.20 4.56 15.18
C MET A 370 16.14 6.08 15.38
N MET A 371 16.91 6.83 14.60
CA MET A 371 16.77 8.29 14.59
C MET A 371 15.52 8.68 13.82
N SER A 372 14.66 9.50 14.41
CA SER A 372 13.34 9.83 13.89
C SER A 372 13.15 11.33 13.75
N LEU A 373 12.70 11.77 12.59
CA LEU A 373 12.43 13.17 12.27
C LEU A 373 11.01 13.32 11.74
N ILE A 374 10.22 14.18 12.37
CA ILE A 374 8.87 14.56 11.94
C ILE A 374 8.92 15.98 11.43
N ILE A 375 8.47 16.21 10.22
CA ILE A 375 8.50 17.52 9.56
C ILE A 375 7.09 18.02 9.34
N GLY A 376 6.83 19.24 9.76
CA GLY A 376 5.56 19.90 9.60
C GLY A 376 5.69 21.40 9.35
N GLN A 377 4.54 22.04 9.20
CA GLN A 377 4.45 23.46 8.88
C GLN A 377 3.23 24.09 9.54
N PRO A 378 3.36 25.26 10.22
CA PRO A 378 2.22 26.01 10.72
C PRO A 378 1.46 26.66 9.57
N GLN A 379 0.15 26.44 9.50
CA GLN A 379 -0.76 26.94 8.46
C GLN A 379 -2.03 27.51 9.10
N GLY A 380 -2.01 28.76 9.50
CA GLY A 380 -3.09 29.41 10.23
C GLY A 380 -3.32 28.75 11.60
N LYS A 381 -4.51 28.22 11.83
CA LYS A 381 -4.84 27.47 13.06
C LYS A 381 -4.43 26.00 13.05
N TYR A 382 -3.89 25.51 11.93
CA TYR A 382 -3.46 24.13 11.78
C TYR A 382 -1.95 24.01 11.89
N GLN A 383 -1.51 22.90 12.47
CA GLN A 383 -0.14 22.41 12.38
C GLN A 383 -0.17 21.17 11.50
N ARG A 384 0.29 21.30 10.28
CA ARG A 384 0.24 20.22 9.30
C ARG A 384 1.55 19.44 9.30
N ILE A 385 1.48 18.16 9.61
CA ILE A 385 2.62 17.24 9.52
C ILE A 385 2.67 16.68 8.10
N LEU A 386 3.76 16.96 7.41
CA LEU A 386 3.93 16.74 5.97
C LEU A 386 4.72 15.48 5.64
N LYS A 387 5.70 15.12 6.50
CA LYS A 387 6.61 14.01 6.25
C LYS A 387 7.24 13.51 7.54
N ASN A 388 7.43 12.21 7.66
CA ASN A 388 8.38 11.65 8.60
C ASN A 388 9.56 10.99 7.86
N ILE A 389 10.75 11.10 8.43
CA ILE A 389 11.99 10.52 7.92
C ILE A 389 12.67 9.80 9.08
N TYR A 390 13.38 8.73 8.79
CA TYR A 390 14.16 7.99 9.79
C TYR A 390 15.43 7.40 9.20
N THR A 391 16.37 7.05 10.08
CA THR A 391 17.53 6.23 9.78
C THR A 391 17.67 5.10 10.79
N LEU A 392 18.25 4.01 10.35
CA LEU A 392 18.58 2.83 11.14
C LEU A 392 20.07 2.55 11.03
N PRO A 393 20.73 1.96 12.05
CA PRO A 393 22.11 1.55 11.94
C PRO A 393 22.39 0.71 10.70
N PRO A 394 23.53 0.90 10.01
CA PRO A 394 24.69 1.73 10.37
C PRO A 394 24.58 3.23 10.04
N ASN A 395 23.45 3.68 9.47
CA ASN A 395 23.24 5.09 9.09
C ASN A 395 23.14 5.98 10.35
N ASN A 396 23.55 7.23 10.19
CA ASN A 396 23.65 8.20 11.27
C ASN A 396 22.88 9.52 10.98
N GLU A 397 23.17 10.56 11.78
CA GLU A 397 22.56 11.89 11.64
C GLU A 397 22.87 12.58 10.31
N THR A 398 24.00 12.29 9.69
CA THR A 398 24.37 12.84 8.36
C THR A 398 23.51 12.23 7.27
N ASP A 399 23.24 10.92 7.34
CA ASP A 399 22.34 10.23 6.42
C ASP A 399 20.88 10.73 6.58
N LEU A 400 20.47 11.02 7.82
CA LEU A 400 19.16 11.63 8.09
C LEU A 400 19.07 13.04 7.49
N ALA A 401 20.12 13.85 7.64
CA ALA A 401 20.25 15.18 7.05
C ALA A 401 20.20 15.10 5.51
N TYR A 402 20.89 14.14 4.90
CA TYR A 402 20.84 13.91 3.46
C TYR A 402 19.42 13.61 2.98
N LYS A 403 18.73 12.66 3.63
CA LYS A 403 17.34 12.32 3.30
C LYS A 403 16.40 13.52 3.41
N PHE A 404 16.55 14.33 4.46
CA PHE A 404 15.80 15.55 4.65
C PHE A 404 16.08 16.55 3.51
N CYS A 405 17.33 16.88 3.27
CA CYS A 405 17.72 17.86 2.25
C CYS A 405 17.34 17.40 0.84
N LYS A 406 17.50 16.11 0.52
CA LYS A 406 17.10 15.54 -0.79
C LYS A 406 15.59 15.66 -0.99
N PHE A 407 14.78 15.29 0.00
CA PHE A 407 13.33 15.38 -0.12
C PHE A 407 12.86 16.84 -0.28
N PHE A 408 13.42 17.77 0.50
CA PHE A 408 13.06 19.19 0.48
C PHE A 408 13.99 20.06 -0.40
N GLN A 409 14.74 19.50 -1.34
CA GLN A 409 15.68 20.24 -2.19
C GLN A 409 15.02 21.40 -2.94
N HIS A 410 13.75 21.27 -3.32
CA HIS A 410 12.97 22.30 -4.04
C HIS A 410 12.21 23.28 -3.13
N HIS A 411 12.33 23.15 -1.81
CA HIS A 411 11.73 24.09 -0.88
C HIS A 411 12.44 25.44 -0.96
N GLN A 412 11.68 26.54 -1.02
CA GLN A 412 12.25 27.87 -1.29
C GLN A 412 12.79 28.54 -0.03
N TYR A 413 12.00 28.55 1.04
CA TYR A 413 12.40 29.18 2.30
C TYR A 413 13.13 28.20 3.21
N LYS A 414 14.45 28.11 3.04
CA LYS A 414 15.35 27.13 3.65
C LYS A 414 15.62 27.37 5.15
N VAL A 415 14.57 27.48 5.96
CA VAL A 415 14.65 27.60 7.41
C VAL A 415 13.92 26.44 8.08
N LEU A 416 14.61 25.78 9.02
CA LEU A 416 14.11 24.67 9.82
C LEU A 416 14.19 25.01 11.30
N ASP A 417 13.05 25.05 11.99
CA ASP A 417 13.00 25.14 13.46
C ASP A 417 12.98 23.72 14.03
N LEU A 418 14.05 23.30 14.72
CA LEU A 418 14.26 21.94 15.21
C LEU A 418 13.96 21.85 16.72
N TYR A 419 13.00 21.02 17.07
CA TYR A 419 12.64 20.63 18.45
C TYR A 419 13.19 19.24 18.76
N TYR A 420 13.92 19.05 19.84
CA TYR A 420 14.67 17.82 20.10
C TYR A 420 14.80 17.49 21.58
N ASP A 421 15.20 16.26 21.88
CA ASP A 421 15.49 15.85 23.25
C ASP A 421 16.85 16.38 23.73
N ARG A 422 16.79 17.15 24.79
CA ARG A 422 18.00 17.64 25.46
C ARG A 422 18.71 16.61 26.34
N SER A 423 18.02 15.56 26.79
CA SER A 423 18.63 14.48 27.56
C SER A 423 19.62 13.66 26.70
N GLY A 424 19.46 13.66 25.38
CA GLY A 424 20.43 13.12 24.42
C GLY A 424 21.80 13.82 24.43
N ASN A 425 21.87 15.05 24.97
CA ASN A 425 23.14 15.78 25.17
C ASN A 425 23.90 15.34 26.43
N SER A 426 23.33 14.48 27.28
CA SER A 426 23.96 13.99 28.53
C SER A 426 25.09 12.97 28.34
N TRP A 427 25.29 12.47 27.11
CA TRP A 427 26.44 11.66 26.73
C TRP A 427 27.71 12.52 26.52
N LYS A 428 27.93 13.45 27.44
CA LYS A 428 29.14 14.30 27.46
C LYS A 428 30.47 13.53 27.46
N GLN A 429 30.44 12.24 27.77
CA GLN A 429 31.65 11.39 27.75
C GLN A 429 32.15 11.10 26.33
N ILE A 430 31.36 11.30 25.26
CA ILE A 430 31.76 11.07 23.86
C ILE A 430 31.80 12.36 23.04
N GLY A 431 31.45 13.53 23.61
CA GLY A 431 31.64 14.84 22.98
C GLY A 431 30.70 15.11 21.76
N ARG A 432 29.64 14.34 21.56
CA ARG A 432 28.69 14.55 20.45
C ARG A 432 27.34 15.08 20.96
N ASP A 433 27.00 16.28 20.54
CA ASP A 433 25.66 16.83 20.56
C ASP A 433 24.99 16.49 19.22
N PHE A 434 24.14 15.46 19.20
CA PHE A 434 23.49 14.97 17.99
C PHE A 434 22.61 16.03 17.31
N ALA A 435 21.94 16.90 18.06
CA ALA A 435 21.12 17.97 17.48
C ALA A 435 22.00 19.00 16.76
N THR A 436 23.13 19.37 17.37
CA THR A 436 24.13 20.25 16.72
C THR A 436 24.81 19.55 15.53
N SER A 437 25.09 18.25 15.65
CA SER A 437 25.67 17.46 14.55
C SER A 437 24.70 17.40 13.36
N PHE A 438 23.42 17.11 13.60
CA PHE A 438 22.38 17.14 12.56
C PHE A 438 22.24 18.53 11.93
N LYS A 439 22.18 19.59 12.76
CA LYS A 439 22.17 20.97 12.28
C LYS A 439 23.34 21.24 11.32
N ASN A 440 24.57 20.96 11.77
CA ASN A 440 25.77 21.22 10.95
C ASN A 440 25.74 20.40 9.65
N ALA A 441 25.28 19.16 9.69
CA ALA A 441 25.14 18.32 8.50
C ALA A 441 24.11 18.90 7.52
N VAL A 442 22.96 19.39 7.99
CA VAL A 442 21.92 20.02 7.15
C VAL A 442 22.43 21.33 6.53
N GLU A 443 23.10 22.19 7.32
CA GLU A 443 23.60 23.49 6.87
C GLU A 443 24.78 23.37 5.87
N ALA A 444 25.56 22.28 5.96
CA ALA A 444 26.67 21.98 5.07
C ALA A 444 26.26 21.15 3.83
N MET A 445 25.00 20.67 3.75
CA MET A 445 24.58 19.70 2.76
C MET A 445 24.66 20.19 1.33
N GLU A 446 25.24 19.36 0.47
CA GLU A 446 25.22 19.49 -0.98
C GLU A 446 24.51 18.28 -1.61
N ILE A 447 23.64 18.54 -2.58
CA ILE A 447 22.94 17.53 -3.37
C ILE A 447 23.30 17.75 -4.84
N ASP A 448 23.86 16.74 -5.47
CA ASP A 448 24.30 16.79 -6.87
C ASP A 448 25.22 18.00 -7.18
N GLY A 449 26.14 18.33 -6.24
CA GLY A 449 27.05 19.45 -6.33
C GLY A 449 26.44 20.84 -6.06
N VAL A 450 25.13 20.86 -5.64
CA VAL A 450 24.43 22.13 -5.33
C VAL A 450 24.24 22.25 -3.82
N LYS A 451 24.78 23.31 -3.23
CA LYS A 451 24.61 23.62 -1.81
C LYS A 451 23.17 23.96 -1.50
N GLN A 452 22.61 23.30 -0.49
CA GLN A 452 21.19 23.41 -0.16
C GLN A 452 20.82 24.67 0.64
N ASN A 453 21.79 25.33 1.27
CA ASN A 453 21.67 26.61 1.99
C ASN A 453 20.59 26.64 3.08
N TRP A 454 20.38 25.53 3.78
CA TRP A 454 19.49 25.48 4.92
C TRP A 454 20.07 26.23 6.12
N ARG A 455 19.19 26.83 6.92
CA ARG A 455 19.48 27.38 8.25
C ARG A 455 18.63 26.63 9.28
N VAL A 456 19.26 26.05 10.30
CA VAL A 456 18.60 25.29 11.36
C VAL A 456 18.66 26.06 12.67
N ASN A 457 17.47 26.34 13.26
CA ASN A 457 17.33 26.95 14.57
C ASN A 457 17.08 25.86 15.61
N LEU A 458 17.90 25.78 16.65
CA LEU A 458 17.74 24.83 17.77
C LEU A 458 16.73 25.40 18.79
N MET A 459 15.49 24.89 18.78
CA MET A 459 14.37 25.48 19.54
C MET A 459 14.25 24.94 20.96
N SER A 460 14.89 23.81 21.29
CA SER A 460 14.80 23.20 22.61
C SER A 460 15.91 23.63 23.57
N GLU A 461 16.71 24.64 23.22
CA GLU A 461 17.70 25.19 24.14
C GLU A 461 17.06 25.72 25.41
N GLY A 462 17.62 25.33 26.58
CA GLY A 462 17.07 25.70 27.90
C GLY A 462 15.71 25.06 28.26
N GLN A 463 15.23 24.09 27.48
CA GLN A 463 14.06 23.28 27.86
C GLN A 463 14.53 22.06 28.69
N GLY A 464 13.90 21.81 29.84
CA GLY A 464 14.15 20.62 30.66
C GLY A 464 13.58 19.34 30.00
N THR A 465 13.91 18.19 30.58
CA THR A 465 13.36 16.89 30.16
C THR A 465 11.83 16.90 30.22
N ILE A 466 11.19 16.46 29.15
CA ILE A 466 9.73 16.39 29.05
C ILE A 466 9.25 15.06 29.62
N ALA A 467 8.55 15.10 30.76
CA ALA A 467 7.97 13.90 31.35
C ALA A 467 6.87 13.32 30.44
N GLN A 468 6.69 12.00 30.46
CA GLN A 468 5.67 11.33 29.63
C GLN A 468 4.24 11.71 30.05
N SER A 469 4.02 12.01 31.33
CA SER A 469 2.76 12.60 31.82
C SER A 469 2.46 13.99 31.23
N THR A 470 3.49 14.81 31.01
CA THR A 470 3.37 16.10 30.32
C THR A 470 3.00 15.90 28.84
N GLU A 471 3.65 14.95 28.18
CA GLU A 471 3.30 14.57 26.80
C GLU A 471 1.85 14.11 26.72
N PHE A 472 1.42 13.19 27.59
CA PHE A 472 0.06 12.70 27.65
C PHE A 472 -0.96 13.84 27.82
N MET A 473 -0.69 14.79 28.74
CA MET A 473 -1.54 15.96 28.94
C MET A 473 -1.63 16.83 27.68
N VAL A 474 -0.49 17.18 27.07
CA VAL A 474 -0.46 18.05 25.88
C VAL A 474 -1.13 17.36 24.69
N ALA A 475 -0.86 16.09 24.47
CA ALA A 475 -1.47 15.31 23.40
C ALA A 475 -3.00 15.22 23.55
N ASN A 476 -3.50 14.98 24.77
CA ASN A 476 -4.94 14.96 25.04
C ASN A 476 -5.62 16.32 24.79
N HIS A 477 -4.98 17.43 25.10
CA HIS A 477 -5.52 18.76 24.78
C HIS A 477 -5.51 19.04 23.26
N ILE A 478 -4.47 18.64 22.57
CA ILE A 478 -4.32 18.85 21.12
C ILE A 478 -5.30 17.95 20.36
N PHE A 479 -5.27 16.64 20.58
CA PHE A 479 -6.16 15.69 19.89
C PHE A 479 -7.61 15.76 20.35
N GLY A 480 -7.86 16.18 21.59
CA GLY A 480 -9.21 16.45 22.08
C GLY A 480 -9.75 17.81 21.64
N GLU A 481 -8.94 18.65 21.00
CA GLU A 481 -9.27 20.01 20.57
C GLU A 481 -9.89 20.87 21.69
N THR A 482 -9.50 20.60 22.94
CA THR A 482 -10.13 21.20 24.13
C THR A 482 -9.66 22.61 24.45
N ASN A 483 -8.57 23.07 23.84
CA ASN A 483 -8.03 24.41 24.02
C ASN A 483 -7.89 25.14 22.67
N PRO A 484 -8.72 26.16 22.38
CA PRO A 484 -8.72 26.86 21.09
C PRO A 484 -7.45 27.68 20.82
N ARG A 485 -6.57 27.88 21.82
CA ARG A 485 -5.26 28.54 21.65
C ARG A 485 -4.17 27.59 21.18
N LEU A 486 -4.42 26.27 21.21
CA LEU A 486 -3.53 25.27 20.64
C LEU A 486 -3.86 25.04 19.17
N PRO A 487 -2.87 24.71 18.33
CA PRO A 487 -3.15 24.39 16.94
C PRO A 487 -3.85 23.03 16.82
N LYS A 488 -4.67 22.90 15.79
CA LYS A 488 -5.20 21.60 15.35
C LYS A 488 -4.14 20.87 14.57
N ILE A 489 -3.90 19.62 14.90
CA ILE A 489 -2.93 18.77 14.19
C ILE A 489 -3.61 18.06 13.02
N LEU A 490 -2.97 18.12 11.83
CA LEU A 490 -3.33 17.34 10.66
C LEU A 490 -2.09 16.60 10.15
N ILE A 491 -2.17 15.28 10.06
CA ILE A 491 -1.05 14.39 9.72
C ILE A 491 -1.31 13.77 8.35
N ASP A 492 -0.35 13.86 7.44
CA ASP A 492 -0.41 13.15 6.16
C ASP A 492 -0.35 11.64 6.40
N SER A 493 -1.43 10.92 6.07
CA SER A 493 -1.55 9.49 6.38
C SER A 493 -0.54 8.62 5.63
N GLU A 494 -0.06 9.07 4.48
CA GLU A 494 0.85 8.32 3.63
C GLU A 494 2.31 8.70 3.85
N GLN A 495 2.59 10.01 3.84
CA GLN A 495 3.95 10.50 4.05
C GLN A 495 4.43 10.35 5.50
N CYS A 496 3.50 10.17 6.44
CA CYS A 496 3.75 9.98 7.87
C CYS A 496 3.26 8.62 8.38
N MET A 497 3.38 7.58 7.56
CA MET A 497 2.94 6.22 7.85
C MET A 497 3.52 5.69 9.16
N GLN A 498 4.84 5.84 9.37
CA GLN A 498 5.52 5.37 10.58
C GLN A 498 5.08 6.15 11.83
N LEU A 499 4.82 7.46 11.68
CA LEU A 499 4.26 8.27 12.77
C LEU A 499 2.84 7.82 13.11
N LYS A 500 1.98 7.63 12.12
CA LYS A 500 0.60 7.15 12.31
C LYS A 500 0.61 5.82 13.07
N SER A 501 1.45 4.86 12.62
CA SER A 501 1.62 3.57 13.27
C SER A 501 2.07 3.73 14.73
N SER A 502 3.12 4.49 14.97
CA SER A 502 3.66 4.72 16.31
C SER A 502 2.62 5.35 17.27
N LEU A 503 1.85 6.35 16.80
CA LEU A 503 0.82 7.00 17.62
C LEU A 503 -0.35 6.06 17.97
N GLN A 504 -0.79 5.24 17.04
CA GLN A 504 -1.96 4.38 17.22
C GLN A 504 -1.63 3.09 18.00
N LEU A 505 -0.38 2.57 17.89
CA LEU A 505 0.05 1.35 18.58
C LEU A 505 0.63 1.59 19.97
N THR A 506 1.04 2.82 20.30
CA THR A 506 1.64 3.10 21.60
C THR A 506 0.63 2.89 22.73
N GLN A 507 0.93 1.92 23.59
CA GLN A 507 0.15 1.62 24.79
C GLN A 507 0.68 2.38 26.00
N GLN A 508 -0.19 2.61 26.99
CA GLN A 508 0.19 3.14 28.28
C GLN A 508 0.50 2.03 29.29
N ILE A 509 1.41 2.31 30.19
CA ILE A 509 1.67 1.50 31.38
C ILE A 509 1.80 2.39 32.62
N LEU A 510 1.34 1.89 33.75
CA LEU A 510 1.55 2.56 35.04
C LEU A 510 2.83 1.99 35.67
N LYS A 511 3.78 2.86 35.99
CA LYS A 511 4.96 2.52 36.76
C LYS A 511 4.84 3.10 38.16
N THR A 512 5.13 2.30 39.17
CA THR A 512 5.21 2.74 40.57
C THR A 512 6.62 3.22 40.85
N ASP A 513 6.79 4.43 41.35
CA ASP A 513 8.09 4.95 41.79
C ASP A 513 8.48 4.38 43.14
N LYS A 514 9.69 4.75 43.63
CA LYS A 514 10.22 4.27 44.92
C LYS A 514 9.37 4.73 46.10
N ASP A 515 8.59 5.78 45.94
CA ASP A 515 7.74 6.39 46.97
C ASP A 515 6.28 5.87 46.89
N GLY A 516 6.00 4.88 46.02
CA GLY A 516 4.70 4.26 45.84
C GLY A 516 3.73 5.02 44.93
N ASN A 517 4.15 6.15 44.32
CA ASN A 517 3.30 6.90 43.42
C ASN A 517 3.25 6.25 42.04
N LYS A 518 2.04 6.15 41.48
CA LYS A 518 1.84 5.61 40.13
C LYS A 518 1.99 6.72 39.10
N THR A 519 2.91 6.55 38.17
CA THR A 519 3.14 7.48 37.05
C THR A 519 2.84 6.80 35.72
N LEU A 520 2.24 7.55 34.80
CA LEU A 520 1.86 7.06 33.47
C LEU A 520 3.08 7.10 32.54
N HIS A 521 3.33 6.01 31.86
CA HIS A 521 4.42 5.86 30.89
C HIS A 521 3.96 5.20 29.60
N LYS A 522 4.71 5.42 28.51
CA LYS A 522 4.63 4.61 27.29
C LYS A 522 5.18 3.22 27.53
N ASN A 523 4.52 2.21 26.97
CA ASN A 523 5.10 0.89 26.87
C ASN A 523 6.17 0.89 25.76
N LYS A 524 7.44 0.83 26.17
CA LYS A 524 8.58 0.84 25.25
C LYS A 524 9.12 -0.55 24.93
N SER A 525 8.37 -1.61 25.19
CA SER A 525 8.79 -2.98 24.88
C SER A 525 9.07 -3.18 23.39
N SER A 526 8.33 -2.48 22.53
CA SER A 526 8.49 -2.50 21.06
C SER A 526 9.83 -1.92 20.58
N GLU A 527 10.54 -1.13 21.37
CA GLU A 527 11.89 -0.63 21.02
C GLU A 527 12.96 -1.74 21.04
N LYS A 528 12.65 -2.92 21.61
CA LYS A 528 13.52 -4.10 21.64
C LYS A 528 13.33 -5.03 20.45
N LEU A 529 12.40 -4.72 19.54
CA LEU A 529 12.16 -5.48 18.32
C LEU A 529 13.40 -5.46 17.40
N PRO A 530 13.52 -6.43 16.49
CA PRO A 530 14.54 -6.40 15.45
C PRO A 530 14.55 -5.06 14.69
N ILE A 531 15.73 -4.57 14.33
CA ILE A 531 15.95 -3.24 13.71
C ILE A 531 15.00 -3.00 12.52
N SER A 532 14.79 -4.00 11.68
CA SER A 532 13.91 -3.92 10.51
C SER A 532 12.44 -3.64 10.87
N ARG A 533 11.99 -3.95 12.07
CA ARG A 533 10.61 -3.76 12.55
C ARG A 533 10.41 -2.44 13.29
N LEU A 534 11.47 -1.77 13.73
CA LEU A 534 11.37 -0.53 14.51
C LEU A 534 10.56 0.57 13.81
N PRO A 535 10.71 0.82 12.49
CA PRO A 535 10.00 1.92 11.85
C PRO A 535 8.47 1.85 11.99
N MET A 536 7.90 0.65 11.95
CA MET A 536 6.45 0.48 11.98
C MET A 536 5.88 0.18 13.37
N PHE A 537 6.68 -0.37 14.28
CA PHE A 537 6.15 -0.92 15.53
C PHE A 537 6.70 -0.26 16.79
N SER A 538 7.78 0.55 16.70
CA SER A 538 8.39 1.18 17.87
C SER A 538 7.75 2.52 18.24
N THR A 539 8.05 2.98 19.46
CA THR A 539 7.62 4.29 19.96
C THR A 539 8.49 5.46 19.47
N ASN A 540 9.57 5.21 18.71
CA ASN A 540 10.52 6.25 18.31
C ASN A 540 9.89 7.42 17.55
N MET A 541 8.97 7.15 16.59
CA MET A 541 8.29 8.24 15.89
C MET A 541 7.36 9.04 16.82
N SER A 542 6.69 8.38 17.76
CA SER A 542 5.86 9.09 18.75
C SER A 542 6.71 9.88 19.74
N ASP A 543 7.99 9.51 19.96
CA ASP A 543 8.91 10.31 20.77
C ASP A 543 9.40 11.55 19.99
N ALA A 544 9.68 11.44 18.68
CA ALA A 544 9.90 12.64 17.85
C ALA A 544 8.68 13.57 17.82
N PHE A 545 7.45 13.01 17.79
CA PHE A 545 6.21 13.78 17.88
C PHE A 545 6.06 14.47 19.23
N LYS A 546 6.48 13.83 20.33
CA LYS A 546 6.54 14.46 21.67
C LYS A 546 7.30 15.78 21.62
N TYR A 547 8.51 15.80 21.04
CA TYR A 547 9.32 17.04 20.96
C TYR A 547 8.65 18.08 20.08
N TYR A 548 7.99 17.67 19.02
CA TYR A 548 7.27 18.55 18.12
C TYR A 548 6.09 19.26 18.80
N ILE A 549 5.31 18.58 19.65
CA ILE A 549 4.12 19.14 20.29
C ILE A 549 4.39 19.71 21.69
N CYS A 550 5.38 19.22 22.43
CA CYS A 550 5.65 19.65 23.81
C CYS A 550 6.56 20.87 23.87
N ARG A 551 6.22 21.91 23.13
CA ARG A 551 6.90 23.22 23.16
C ARG A 551 6.59 23.94 24.47
N LYS A 552 7.53 24.74 25.00
CA LYS A 552 7.32 25.54 26.23
C LYS A 552 5.99 26.30 26.23
N GLN A 553 5.64 26.92 25.09
CA GLN A 553 4.39 27.67 24.92
C GLN A 553 3.15 26.76 25.06
N TYR A 554 3.14 25.59 24.40
CA TYR A 554 1.97 24.68 24.43
C TYR A 554 1.78 24.06 25.82
N ILE A 555 2.88 23.65 26.47
CA ILE A 555 2.86 23.15 27.86
C ILE A 555 2.24 24.20 28.79
N ARG A 556 2.64 25.48 28.67
CA ARG A 556 2.08 26.58 29.47
C ARG A 556 0.58 26.74 29.24
N LEU A 557 0.14 26.78 27.97
CA LEU A 557 -1.28 26.90 27.62
C LEU A 557 -2.15 25.77 28.19
N CYS A 558 -1.63 24.53 28.19
CA CYS A 558 -2.32 23.37 28.77
C CYS A 558 -2.46 23.51 30.30
N LYS A 559 -1.39 23.96 31.00
CA LYS A 559 -1.41 24.15 32.46
C LYS A 559 -2.38 25.28 32.91
N GLU A 560 -2.44 26.37 32.15
CA GLU A 560 -3.39 27.48 32.43
C GLU A 560 -4.85 27.00 32.31
N THR A 561 -5.16 26.11 31.38
CA THR A 561 -6.52 25.56 31.20
C THR A 561 -6.94 24.68 32.39
N VAL A 562 -6.00 23.88 32.92
CA VAL A 562 -6.27 23.01 34.10
C VAL A 562 -6.54 23.87 35.36
N GLY A 563 -5.81 24.97 35.53
CA GLY A 563 -6.01 25.90 36.69
C GLY A 563 -7.31 26.65 36.68
N SER A 564 -7.90 26.93 35.50
CA SER A 564 -9.16 27.67 35.39
C SER A 564 -10.42 26.83 35.64
N ASN A 565 -10.31 25.51 35.63
CA ASN A 565 -11.44 24.57 35.83
C ASN A 565 -11.51 23.99 37.24
N ASN A 566 -10.84 24.62 38.25
CA ASN A 566 -10.97 24.22 39.65
C ASN A 566 -12.06 25.04 40.32
N PRO A 567 -13.29 24.53 40.53
CA PRO A 567 -14.41 25.28 41.13
C PRO A 567 -14.23 25.52 42.64
N TYR A 568 -13.11 25.06 43.24
CA TYR A 568 -12.80 25.17 44.65
C TYR A 568 -11.50 25.94 44.91
N SER A 569 -11.35 27.19 44.43
CA SER A 569 -10.42 28.12 45.06
C SER A 569 -11.19 28.97 46.05
N PRO A 570 -10.92 28.89 47.38
CA PRO A 570 -11.54 29.79 48.34
C PRO A 570 -11.06 31.20 48.04
N LYS A 571 -12.02 32.11 47.79
CA LYS A 571 -11.75 33.56 47.81
C LYS A 571 -11.34 33.88 49.23
N MET A 572 -10.08 34.20 49.49
CA MET A 572 -9.68 34.91 50.68
C MET A 572 -10.17 36.35 50.54
N HIS A 573 -11.06 36.73 51.47
CA HIS A 573 -11.42 38.11 51.74
C HIS A 573 -10.37 38.72 52.65
#